data_fffbc57635289f61c8c147307c0f5c64
#
_entry.id   fffbc57635289f61c8c147307c0f5c64
#
_cell.length_a   1.000
_cell.length_b   1.000
_cell.length_c   1.000
_cell.angle_alpha   90.00
_cell.angle_beta   90.00
_cell.angle_gamma   90.00
#
_symmetry.space_group_name_H-M   'P 1'
#
loop_
_entity.id
_entity.type
_entity.pdbx_description
1 polymer ?
#
loop_
_entity_poly.entity_id
_entity_poly.type
_entity_poly.pdbx_seq_one_letter_code
_entity_poly.pdbx_strand_id
1 'polypeptide(L)'
;MNTSDTPTMNDYYRLDISIRPACTDACDLAADSLAAIGFESFEQPEEAGGASMTAYVPAPLFDAEAAREALAEIEPLAVADFEAVFVKGRDWNSEWEKNYFKPIIVAGRVAVHSSFHTDVPPAEFDIVIDPKMAFGTGHHATTTLMMKALLSGNIAGASVIDMGTGTGILAILASMLGAAEVAAVEIDPFAAANAADNVALNLGNDSAVEVLEGDASALGNIGFEADVFLANINRNVITADIEAYAAALKTGGRLVVSGFYVADREIVAEAAARAGFDADGVDEFDGWSSMQFVKR
;
A
#
# COMPACT_ATOMS: atom_id res chain seq x y z
N MET A 1 27.16 -29.75 14.35
CA MET A 1 26.78 -29.09 13.10
C MET A 1 25.33 -28.69 13.27
N ASN A 2 25.09 -27.38 13.41
CA ASN A 2 23.74 -26.84 13.65
C ASN A 2 22.94 -26.88 12.34
N THR A 3 21.73 -27.41 12.40
CA THR A 3 20.81 -27.65 11.28
C THR A 3 20.00 -26.40 10.89
N SER A 4 20.62 -25.21 10.84
CA SER A 4 19.93 -23.93 10.59
C SER A 4 20.47 -23.11 9.39
N ASP A 5 21.19 -23.74 8.44
CA ASP A 5 21.81 -23.03 7.32
C ASP A 5 21.26 -23.45 5.92
N THR A 6 20.00 -23.83 5.83
CA THR A 6 19.37 -23.98 4.50
C THR A 6 18.92 -22.58 4.04
N PRO A 7 19.36 -22.11 2.86
CA PRO A 7 18.93 -20.83 2.32
C PRO A 7 17.40 -20.76 2.20
N THR A 8 16.82 -19.62 2.59
CA THR A 8 15.40 -19.34 2.49
C THR A 8 15.10 -18.52 1.25
N MET A 9 13.83 -18.40 0.83
CA MET A 9 13.43 -17.55 -0.30
C MET A 9 13.72 -16.06 -0.05
N ASN A 10 14.01 -15.66 1.19
CA ASN A 10 14.42 -14.30 1.54
C ASN A 10 15.94 -14.10 1.49
N ASP A 11 16.71 -15.16 1.28
CA ASP A 11 18.16 -15.09 1.06
C ASP A 11 18.42 -14.93 -0.44
N TYR A 12 19.41 -14.12 -0.82
CA TYR A 12 19.72 -13.85 -2.22
C TYR A 12 21.19 -14.12 -2.54
N TYR A 13 21.46 -14.41 -3.80
CA TYR A 13 22.79 -14.20 -4.37
C TYR A 13 22.76 -12.92 -5.20
N ARG A 14 23.75 -12.06 -4.93
CA ARG A 14 24.09 -10.92 -5.77
C ARG A 14 25.24 -11.32 -6.69
N LEU A 15 25.06 -11.11 -7.98
CA LEU A 15 26.12 -11.24 -8.97
C LEU A 15 26.64 -9.84 -9.35
N ASP A 16 27.90 -9.59 -9.09
CA ASP A 16 28.60 -8.42 -9.58
C ASP A 16 29.25 -8.79 -10.93
N ILE A 17 28.67 -8.33 -12.05
CA ILE A 17 28.99 -8.79 -13.41
C ILE A 17 29.82 -7.71 -14.10
N SER A 18 30.95 -8.13 -14.66
CA SER A 18 31.84 -7.30 -15.50
C SER A 18 31.69 -7.66 -16.96
N ILE A 19 31.42 -6.69 -17.86
CA ILE A 19 31.18 -6.88 -19.27
C ILE A 19 32.28 -6.17 -20.09
N ARG A 20 32.93 -6.90 -20.99
CA ARG A 20 34.04 -6.40 -21.80
C ARG A 20 33.92 -6.83 -23.28
N PRO A 21 34.04 -5.88 -24.27
CA PRO A 21 34.08 -4.43 -24.08
C PRO A 21 32.80 -3.88 -23.45
N ALA A 22 32.86 -2.66 -22.89
CA ALA A 22 31.67 -1.98 -22.38
C ALA A 22 30.63 -1.83 -23.50
N CYS A 23 29.42 -2.37 -23.27
CA CYS A 23 28.37 -2.42 -24.26
C CYS A 23 27.00 -2.49 -23.58
N THR A 24 26.16 -1.48 -23.80
CA THR A 24 24.80 -1.41 -23.22
C THR A 24 23.94 -2.55 -23.75
N ASP A 25 23.98 -2.83 -25.05
CA ASP A 25 23.20 -3.93 -25.67
C ASP A 25 23.56 -5.29 -25.06
N ALA A 26 24.84 -5.49 -24.69
CA ALA A 26 25.28 -6.72 -24.02
C ALA A 26 24.78 -6.77 -22.55
N CYS A 27 24.64 -5.65 -21.86
CA CYS A 27 24.02 -5.61 -20.54
C CYS A 27 22.52 -5.96 -20.60
N ASP A 28 21.83 -5.42 -21.59
CA ASP A 28 20.39 -5.68 -21.76
C ASP A 28 20.15 -7.17 -22.11
N LEU A 29 20.98 -7.73 -23.01
CA LEU A 29 20.90 -9.16 -23.34
C LEU A 29 21.26 -10.05 -22.15
N ALA A 30 22.27 -9.68 -21.36
CA ALA A 30 22.65 -10.40 -20.14
C ALA A 30 21.51 -10.37 -19.11
N ALA A 31 20.82 -9.23 -18.95
CA ALA A 31 19.66 -9.13 -18.07
C ALA A 31 18.51 -10.05 -18.52
N ASP A 32 18.20 -10.07 -19.82
CA ASP A 32 17.15 -10.95 -20.37
C ASP A 32 17.50 -12.43 -20.19
N SER A 33 18.74 -12.84 -20.47
CA SER A 33 19.17 -14.23 -20.32
C SER A 33 19.17 -14.68 -18.85
N LEU A 34 19.60 -13.82 -17.93
CA LEU A 34 19.56 -14.07 -16.49
C LEU A 34 18.13 -14.09 -15.93
N ALA A 35 17.24 -13.23 -16.42
CA ALA A 35 15.83 -13.23 -16.02
C ALA A 35 15.15 -14.55 -16.37
N ALA A 36 15.51 -15.17 -17.51
CA ALA A 36 14.98 -16.46 -17.95
C ALA A 36 15.31 -17.63 -16.98
N ILE A 37 16.35 -17.48 -16.15
CA ILE A 37 16.76 -18.48 -15.15
C ILE A 37 16.44 -18.05 -13.70
N GLY A 38 15.59 -17.02 -13.52
CA GLY A 38 15.03 -16.67 -12.23
C GLY A 38 15.66 -15.49 -11.50
N PHE A 39 16.50 -14.70 -12.17
CA PHE A 39 16.96 -13.42 -11.63
C PHE A 39 15.83 -12.39 -11.72
N GLU A 40 15.63 -11.59 -10.66
CA GLU A 40 14.46 -10.72 -10.50
C GLU A 40 14.77 -9.23 -10.53
N SER A 41 16.02 -8.84 -10.25
CA SER A 41 16.42 -7.43 -10.16
C SER A 41 17.77 -7.19 -10.78
N PHE A 42 17.89 -6.07 -11.51
CA PHE A 42 19.08 -5.69 -12.26
C PHE A 42 19.41 -4.21 -12.03
N GLU A 43 20.65 -3.92 -11.72
CA GLU A 43 21.14 -2.55 -11.51
C GLU A 43 22.31 -2.30 -12.46
N GLN A 44 22.25 -1.19 -13.20
CA GLN A 44 23.34 -0.71 -14.05
C GLN A 44 23.78 0.67 -13.57
N PRO A 45 25.04 0.87 -13.14
CA PRO A 45 25.55 2.19 -12.78
C PRO A 45 25.54 3.13 -14.00
N GLU A 46 24.92 4.30 -13.88
CA GLU A 46 24.83 5.30 -14.96
C GLU A 46 26.21 5.73 -15.48
N GLU A 47 27.22 5.74 -14.61
CA GLU A 47 28.60 6.17 -14.94
C GLU A 47 29.44 5.07 -15.62
N ALA A 48 29.02 3.82 -15.62
CA ALA A 48 29.84 2.70 -16.10
C ALA A 48 29.79 2.48 -17.62
N GLY A 49 28.89 3.15 -18.34
CA GLY A 49 28.80 3.07 -19.80
C GLY A 49 28.60 1.65 -20.34
N GLY A 50 27.91 0.76 -19.59
CA GLY A 50 27.69 -0.63 -19.98
C GLY A 50 28.88 -1.57 -19.70
N ALA A 51 29.78 -1.22 -18.79
CA ALA A 51 30.95 -2.04 -18.42
C ALA A 51 30.67 -3.01 -17.26
N SER A 52 29.61 -2.80 -16.50
CA SER A 52 29.23 -3.64 -15.35
C SER A 52 27.73 -3.58 -15.09
N MET A 53 27.21 -4.63 -14.44
CA MET A 53 25.85 -4.68 -13.92
C MET A 53 25.81 -5.55 -12.66
N THR A 54 24.80 -5.34 -11.84
CA THR A 54 24.50 -6.20 -10.68
C THR A 54 23.16 -6.89 -10.90
N ALA A 55 23.10 -8.18 -10.60
CA ALA A 55 21.88 -8.97 -10.71
C ALA A 55 21.60 -9.73 -9.40
N TYR A 56 20.33 -9.94 -9.07
CA TYR A 56 19.89 -10.60 -7.84
C TYR A 56 18.99 -11.79 -8.16
N VAL A 57 19.20 -12.90 -7.45
CA VAL A 57 18.37 -14.11 -7.55
C VAL A 57 18.10 -14.69 -6.17
N PRO A 58 16.89 -15.20 -5.86
CA PRO A 58 16.63 -15.93 -4.63
C PRO A 58 17.61 -17.10 -4.44
N ALA A 59 18.20 -17.22 -3.25
CA ALA A 59 19.27 -18.17 -3.01
C ALA A 59 18.93 -19.64 -3.34
N PRO A 60 17.68 -20.13 -3.13
CA PRO A 60 17.30 -21.48 -3.54
C PRO A 60 17.27 -21.71 -5.06
N LEU A 61 17.20 -20.63 -5.87
CA LEU A 61 17.17 -20.69 -7.33
C LEU A 61 18.54 -20.46 -7.96
N PHE A 62 19.54 -20.07 -7.16
CA PHE A 62 20.87 -19.78 -7.69
C PHE A 62 21.62 -21.04 -8.14
N ASP A 63 21.98 -21.06 -9.42
CA ASP A 63 22.88 -22.02 -10.02
C ASP A 63 23.99 -21.29 -10.78
N ALA A 64 25.23 -21.45 -10.30
CA ALA A 64 26.37 -20.74 -10.87
C ALA A 64 26.75 -21.23 -12.29
N GLU A 65 26.42 -22.48 -12.66
CA GLU A 65 26.67 -23.03 -13.98
C GLU A 65 25.63 -22.50 -14.97
N ALA A 66 24.35 -22.50 -14.60
CA ALA A 66 23.30 -21.88 -15.39
C ALA A 66 23.53 -20.37 -15.61
N ALA A 67 24.02 -19.65 -14.59
CA ALA A 67 24.37 -18.25 -14.74
C ALA A 67 25.54 -18.01 -15.73
N ARG A 68 26.55 -18.89 -15.73
CA ARG A 68 27.64 -18.82 -16.73
C ARG A 68 27.15 -19.10 -18.14
N GLU A 69 26.28 -20.09 -18.31
CA GLU A 69 25.69 -20.43 -19.60
C GLU A 69 24.83 -19.27 -20.13
N ALA A 70 23.98 -18.68 -19.28
CA ALA A 70 23.18 -17.53 -19.65
C ALA A 70 24.03 -16.32 -20.07
N LEU A 71 25.12 -16.03 -19.34
CA LEU A 71 26.04 -14.96 -19.70
C LEU A 71 26.88 -15.24 -20.93
N ALA A 72 27.09 -16.50 -21.31
CA ALA A 72 27.76 -16.85 -22.56
C ALA A 72 26.93 -16.49 -23.81
N GLU A 73 25.62 -16.32 -23.67
CA GLU A 73 24.74 -15.91 -24.77
C GLU A 73 25.02 -14.49 -25.30
N ILE A 74 25.72 -13.64 -24.51
CA ILE A 74 26.08 -12.32 -24.98
C ILE A 74 27.24 -12.28 -26.01
N GLU A 75 27.94 -13.40 -26.23
CA GLU A 75 28.85 -13.52 -27.35
C GLU A 75 28.08 -13.47 -28.69
N PRO A 76 28.54 -12.77 -29.71
CA PRO A 76 29.85 -12.14 -29.90
C PRO A 76 29.93 -10.66 -29.49
N LEU A 77 28.93 -10.10 -28.82
CA LEU A 77 28.92 -8.67 -28.47
C LEU A 77 29.97 -8.34 -27.41
N ALA A 78 30.07 -9.18 -26.38
CA ALA A 78 30.97 -8.97 -25.24
C ALA A 78 31.24 -10.29 -24.50
N VAL A 79 32.19 -10.27 -23.60
CA VAL A 79 32.45 -11.37 -22.64
C VAL A 79 32.10 -10.87 -21.26
N ALA A 80 31.31 -11.66 -20.51
CA ALA A 80 30.98 -11.39 -19.12
C ALA A 80 31.69 -12.35 -18.18
N ASP A 81 32.07 -11.83 -17.01
CA ASP A 81 32.51 -12.60 -15.85
C ASP A 81 31.81 -12.07 -14.62
N PHE A 82 31.60 -12.90 -13.60
CA PHE A 82 30.89 -12.49 -12.40
C PHE A 82 31.51 -13.01 -11.12
N GLU A 83 31.30 -12.25 -10.05
CA GLU A 83 31.50 -12.69 -8.67
C GLU A 83 30.14 -12.84 -7.99
N ALA A 84 29.88 -14.00 -7.37
CA ALA A 84 28.64 -14.27 -6.65
C ALA A 84 28.86 -14.06 -5.16
N VAL A 85 28.04 -13.19 -4.56
CA VAL A 85 28.07 -12.86 -3.14
C VAL A 85 26.77 -13.32 -2.51
N PHE A 86 26.83 -14.22 -1.52
CA PHE A 86 25.66 -14.58 -0.73
C PHE A 86 25.23 -13.40 0.13
N VAL A 87 24.01 -12.93 -0.08
CA VAL A 87 23.37 -11.89 0.71
C VAL A 87 22.34 -12.58 1.57
N LYS A 88 22.69 -12.80 2.84
CA LYS A 88 21.73 -13.34 3.80
C LYS A 88 20.54 -12.39 3.82
N GLY A 89 19.36 -12.93 3.59
CA GLY A 89 18.12 -12.20 3.69
C GLY A 89 18.09 -11.51 5.05
N ARG A 90 18.44 -10.25 5.06
CA ARG A 90 18.02 -9.40 6.14
C ARG A 90 16.53 -9.30 5.94
N ASP A 91 15.80 -9.46 7.00
CA ASP A 91 14.43 -9.02 7.05
C ASP A 91 14.45 -7.49 6.84
N TRP A 92 14.61 -7.10 5.57
CA TRP A 92 14.62 -5.69 5.16
C TRP A 92 13.32 -5.04 5.58
N ASN A 93 12.24 -5.82 5.68
CA ASN A 93 10.98 -5.36 6.21
C ASN A 93 11.16 -4.98 7.69
N SER A 94 11.77 -5.81 8.52
CA SER A 94 11.94 -5.49 9.94
C SER A 94 12.95 -4.36 10.23
N GLU A 95 14.01 -4.20 9.41
CA GLU A 95 14.91 -3.03 9.54
C GLU A 95 14.29 -1.76 8.92
N TRP A 96 13.58 -1.89 7.80
CA TRP A 96 12.84 -0.80 7.17
C TRP A 96 11.68 -0.37 8.07
N GLU A 97 10.93 -1.31 8.60
CA GLU A 97 9.86 -1.12 9.58
C GLU A 97 10.36 -0.37 10.83
N LYS A 98 11.46 -0.79 11.45
CA LYS A 98 12.05 -0.13 12.63
C LYS A 98 12.53 1.30 12.39
N ASN A 99 12.94 1.62 11.17
CA ASN A 99 13.50 2.94 10.84
C ASN A 99 12.50 3.87 10.14
N TYR A 100 11.43 3.35 9.55
CA TYR A 100 10.50 4.12 8.71
C TYR A 100 9.23 4.55 9.43
N PHE A 101 8.79 3.77 10.42
CA PHE A 101 7.57 4.05 11.16
C PHE A 101 7.88 4.45 12.60
N LYS A 102 7.72 5.73 12.91
CA LYS A 102 7.59 6.13 14.31
C LYS A 102 6.11 6.17 14.66
N PRO A 103 5.73 5.83 15.91
CA PRO A 103 4.36 6.05 16.35
C PRO A 103 3.93 7.50 16.11
N ILE A 104 2.74 7.71 15.56
CA ILE A 104 2.17 9.03 15.35
C ILE A 104 0.92 9.23 16.19
N ILE A 105 0.65 10.47 16.54
CA ILE A 105 -0.60 10.87 17.21
C ILE A 105 -1.39 11.78 16.28
N VAL A 106 -2.58 11.34 15.90
CA VAL A 106 -3.51 12.13 15.09
C VAL A 106 -4.53 12.82 15.96
N ALA A 107 -4.64 14.15 15.80
CA ALA A 107 -5.56 15.03 16.55
C ALA A 107 -5.49 14.88 18.09
N GLY A 108 -4.37 14.39 18.64
CA GLY A 108 -4.21 14.13 20.07
C GLY A 108 -5.07 12.98 20.61
N ARG A 109 -5.73 12.20 19.74
CA ARG A 109 -6.72 11.19 20.14
C ARG A 109 -6.41 9.79 19.62
N VAL A 110 -5.77 9.65 18.46
CA VAL A 110 -5.48 8.35 17.84
C VAL A 110 -3.98 8.14 17.79
N ALA A 111 -3.47 7.11 18.47
CA ALA A 111 -2.13 6.60 18.26
C ALA A 111 -2.17 5.60 17.10
N VAL A 112 -1.22 5.70 16.17
CA VAL A 112 -1.00 4.70 15.11
C VAL A 112 0.43 4.25 15.17
N HIS A 113 0.62 2.95 15.22
CA HIS A 113 1.95 2.34 15.32
C HIS A 113 1.93 0.91 14.76
N SER A 114 3.09 0.30 14.59
CA SER A 114 3.21 -1.12 14.25
C SER A 114 3.38 -1.98 15.51
N SER A 115 3.10 -3.28 15.37
CA SER A 115 3.13 -4.25 16.47
C SER A 115 4.49 -4.36 17.18
N PHE A 116 5.59 -3.99 16.52
CA PHE A 116 6.94 -4.03 17.11
C PHE A 116 7.32 -2.76 17.91
N HIS A 117 6.50 -1.70 17.92
CA HIS A 117 6.76 -0.52 18.71
C HIS A 117 6.41 -0.76 20.19
N THR A 118 7.35 -0.46 21.09
CA THR A 118 7.18 -0.61 22.54
C THR A 118 7.01 0.73 23.26
N ASP A 119 7.35 1.84 22.62
CA ASP A 119 7.27 3.20 23.18
C ASP A 119 6.22 4.00 22.41
N VAL A 120 4.95 3.69 22.69
CA VAL A 120 3.79 4.33 22.04
C VAL A 120 3.17 5.32 23.00
N PRO A 121 3.01 6.60 22.62
CA PRO A 121 2.34 7.56 23.45
C PRO A 121 0.88 7.17 23.72
N PRO A 122 0.36 7.30 24.94
CA PRO A 122 -1.02 6.95 25.23
C PRO A 122 -2.01 7.85 24.47
N ALA A 123 -3.07 7.24 23.93
CA ALA A 123 -4.13 7.91 23.20
C ALA A 123 -5.49 7.30 23.55
N GLU A 124 -6.59 7.95 23.13
CA GLU A 124 -7.96 7.45 23.30
C GLU A 124 -8.21 6.21 22.46
N PHE A 125 -7.69 6.21 21.23
CA PHE A 125 -7.71 5.08 20.29
C PHE A 125 -6.29 4.69 19.99
N ASP A 126 -6.01 3.40 20.09
CA ASP A 126 -4.70 2.79 19.81
C ASP A 126 -4.86 1.83 18.63
N ILE A 127 -4.24 2.17 17.50
CA ILE A 127 -4.38 1.43 16.24
C ILE A 127 -3.02 0.85 15.85
N VAL A 128 -2.97 -0.47 15.77
CA VAL A 128 -1.80 -1.22 15.35
C VAL A 128 -1.92 -1.54 13.87
N ILE A 129 -0.98 -1.06 13.05
CA ILE A 129 -0.94 -1.32 11.61
C ILE A 129 0.38 -1.97 11.25
N ASP A 130 0.31 -3.18 10.71
CA ASP A 130 1.42 -3.89 10.08
C ASP A 130 1.19 -3.90 8.55
N PRO A 131 1.81 -2.99 7.79
CA PRO A 131 1.35 -2.61 6.44
C PRO A 131 1.67 -3.62 5.34
N LYS A 132 2.54 -4.60 5.55
CA LYS A 132 2.90 -5.68 4.59
C LYS A 132 2.87 -5.27 3.10
N MET A 133 3.42 -4.11 2.72
CA MET A 133 3.39 -3.53 1.38
C MET A 133 2.06 -2.84 0.96
N ALA A 134 1.02 -2.82 1.80
CA ALA A 134 -0.20 -2.08 1.52
C ALA A 134 -0.04 -0.58 1.83
N PHE A 135 -0.78 0.27 1.11
CA PHE A 135 -0.86 1.71 1.40
C PHE A 135 -1.75 1.96 2.63
N GLY A 136 -1.47 3.05 3.37
CA GLY A 136 -2.32 3.45 4.51
C GLY A 136 -1.66 3.22 5.87
N THR A 137 -0.36 3.46 5.99
CA THR A 137 0.41 3.36 7.25
C THR A 137 0.04 4.38 8.32
N GLY A 138 -0.87 5.30 8.00
CA GLY A 138 -1.26 6.42 8.88
C GLY A 138 -0.42 7.68 8.74
N HIS A 139 0.80 7.59 8.23
CA HIS A 139 1.75 8.71 8.15
C HIS A 139 1.46 9.70 7.02
N HIS A 140 0.68 9.31 6.02
CA HIS A 140 0.37 10.18 4.91
C HIS A 140 -0.62 11.27 5.30
N ALA A 141 -0.43 12.48 4.78
CA ALA A 141 -1.27 13.64 5.08
C ALA A 141 -2.77 13.37 4.85
N THR A 142 -3.11 12.63 3.78
CA THR A 142 -4.49 12.28 3.44
C THR A 142 -5.14 11.37 4.49
N THR A 143 -4.41 10.39 5.03
CA THR A 143 -4.90 9.53 6.10
C THR A 143 -5.17 10.34 7.38
N THR A 144 -4.28 11.27 7.70
CA THR A 144 -4.49 12.22 8.82
C THR A 144 -5.76 13.05 8.63
N LEU A 145 -6.01 13.56 7.41
CA LEU A 145 -7.21 14.33 7.08
C LEU A 145 -8.48 13.48 7.24
N MET A 146 -8.48 12.26 6.72
CA MET A 146 -9.63 11.34 6.83
C MET A 146 -9.91 10.94 8.27
N MET A 147 -8.88 10.66 9.08
CA MET A 147 -9.06 10.38 10.51
C MET A 147 -9.66 11.58 11.26
N LYS A 148 -9.21 12.81 10.97
CA LYS A 148 -9.80 14.02 11.56
C LYS A 148 -11.27 14.17 11.20
N ALA A 149 -11.65 13.88 9.94
CA ALA A 149 -13.03 13.89 9.50
C ALA A 149 -13.89 12.85 10.23
N LEU A 150 -13.37 11.63 10.44
CA LEU A 150 -14.03 10.60 11.26
C LEU A 150 -14.20 11.05 12.73
N LEU A 151 -13.14 11.56 13.34
CA LEU A 151 -13.16 12.02 14.74
C LEU A 151 -14.12 13.20 15.00
N SER A 152 -14.38 14.02 13.99
CA SER A 152 -15.32 15.13 14.07
C SER A 152 -16.76 14.75 13.71
N GLY A 153 -16.95 13.57 13.11
CA GLY A 153 -18.25 13.07 12.67
C GLY A 153 -19.00 12.30 13.74
N ASN A 154 -20.30 12.10 13.50
CA ASN A 154 -21.12 11.20 14.32
C ASN A 154 -21.06 9.79 13.67
N ILE A 155 -20.20 8.93 14.19
CA ILE A 155 -19.96 7.58 13.67
C ILE A 155 -20.66 6.50 14.50
N ALA A 156 -20.97 6.81 15.77
CA ALA A 156 -21.62 5.82 16.65
C ALA A 156 -22.98 5.38 16.10
N GLY A 157 -23.13 4.09 15.88
CA GLY A 157 -24.32 3.46 15.30
C GLY A 157 -24.48 3.62 13.78
N ALA A 158 -23.53 4.26 13.11
CA ALA A 158 -23.57 4.47 11.65
C ALA A 158 -23.14 3.22 10.88
N SER A 159 -23.68 3.04 9.68
CA SER A 159 -23.17 2.12 8.65
C SER A 159 -22.10 2.84 7.84
N VAL A 160 -20.91 2.26 7.70
CA VAL A 160 -19.74 2.88 7.05
C VAL A 160 -19.25 2.02 5.89
N ILE A 161 -18.90 2.66 4.78
CA ILE A 161 -18.15 2.04 3.69
C ILE A 161 -16.80 2.74 3.57
N ASP A 162 -15.69 1.98 3.49
CA ASP A 162 -14.34 2.46 3.26
C ASP A 162 -13.82 1.89 1.94
N MET A 163 -13.83 2.71 0.89
CA MET A 163 -13.46 2.33 -0.47
C MET A 163 -11.99 2.60 -0.74
N GLY A 164 -11.25 1.56 -1.17
CA GLY A 164 -9.79 1.58 -1.25
C GLY A 164 -9.19 1.60 0.15
N THR A 165 -9.58 0.63 0.98
CA THR A 165 -9.27 0.63 2.42
C THR A 165 -7.78 0.46 2.73
N GLY A 166 -6.98 -0.08 1.80
CA GLY A 166 -5.54 -0.30 1.96
C GLY A 166 -5.24 -1.19 3.16
N THR A 167 -4.62 -0.63 4.19
CA THR A 167 -4.32 -1.34 5.45
C THR A 167 -5.53 -1.56 6.36
N GLY A 168 -6.69 -1.01 6.03
CA GLY A 168 -7.89 -1.07 6.87
C GLY A 168 -7.97 0.01 7.96
N ILE A 169 -7.03 0.94 8.01
CA ILE A 169 -6.89 1.89 9.13
C ILE A 169 -8.13 2.76 9.37
N LEU A 170 -8.81 3.22 8.30
CA LEU A 170 -10.01 4.06 8.44
C LEU A 170 -11.22 3.21 8.86
N ALA A 171 -11.36 2.00 8.33
CA ALA A 171 -12.39 1.05 8.73
C ALA A 171 -12.24 0.64 10.20
N ILE A 172 -10.99 0.40 10.67
CA ILE A 172 -10.68 0.11 12.07
C ILE A 172 -11.08 1.29 12.96
N LEU A 173 -10.69 2.52 12.60
CA LEU A 173 -11.05 3.71 13.37
C LEU A 173 -12.57 3.90 13.40
N ALA A 174 -13.27 3.71 12.28
CA ALA A 174 -14.72 3.82 12.22
C ALA A 174 -15.40 2.83 13.18
N SER A 175 -14.94 1.59 13.23
CA SER A 175 -15.41 0.57 14.16
C SER A 175 -15.13 0.96 15.62
N MET A 176 -13.93 1.43 15.94
CA MET A 176 -13.58 1.91 17.30
C MET A 176 -14.41 3.11 17.74
N LEU A 177 -14.84 3.95 16.79
CA LEU A 177 -15.76 5.06 17.02
C LEU A 177 -17.23 4.62 17.22
N GLY A 178 -17.51 3.31 17.15
CA GLY A 178 -18.80 2.70 17.41
C GLY A 178 -19.70 2.58 16.19
N ALA A 179 -19.17 2.52 14.98
CA ALA A 179 -19.95 2.15 13.78
C ALA A 179 -20.65 0.80 14.01
N ALA A 180 -21.91 0.69 13.58
CA ALA A 180 -22.70 -0.53 13.73
C ALA A 180 -22.25 -1.63 12.76
N GLU A 181 -21.86 -1.24 11.56
CA GLU A 181 -21.35 -2.11 10.51
C GLU A 181 -20.37 -1.33 9.63
N VAL A 182 -19.32 -1.99 9.15
CA VAL A 182 -18.30 -1.39 8.30
C VAL A 182 -17.97 -2.35 7.16
N ALA A 183 -18.09 -1.90 5.91
CA ALA A 183 -17.59 -2.60 4.74
C ALA A 183 -16.31 -1.92 4.24
N ALA A 184 -15.22 -2.65 4.22
CA ALA A 184 -13.89 -2.20 3.76
C ALA A 184 -13.59 -2.86 2.42
N VAL A 185 -13.57 -2.09 1.33
CA VAL A 185 -13.40 -2.60 -0.04
C VAL A 185 -12.00 -2.29 -0.55
N GLU A 186 -11.31 -3.30 -1.09
CA GLU A 186 -9.96 -3.15 -1.62
C GLU A 186 -9.80 -3.98 -2.91
N ILE A 187 -9.25 -3.36 -3.96
CA ILE A 187 -9.09 -4.00 -5.27
C ILE A 187 -7.89 -4.94 -5.33
N ASP A 188 -6.83 -4.64 -4.56
CA ASP A 188 -5.64 -5.48 -4.50
C ASP A 188 -5.84 -6.62 -3.49
N PRO A 189 -5.80 -7.90 -3.92
CA PRO A 189 -6.02 -9.04 -3.04
C PRO A 189 -5.00 -9.13 -1.90
N PHE A 190 -3.76 -8.68 -2.10
CA PHE A 190 -2.74 -8.67 -1.04
C PHE A 190 -3.03 -7.58 0.00
N ALA A 191 -3.47 -6.40 -0.45
CA ALA A 191 -3.88 -5.33 0.45
C ALA A 191 -5.18 -5.69 1.20
N ALA A 192 -6.16 -6.32 0.54
CA ALA A 192 -7.37 -6.83 1.19
C ALA A 192 -7.06 -7.86 2.28
N ALA A 193 -6.18 -8.83 2.00
CA ALA A 193 -5.72 -9.79 3.00
C ALA A 193 -5.00 -9.10 4.17
N ASN A 194 -4.16 -8.09 3.91
CA ASN A 194 -3.50 -7.31 4.94
C ASN A 194 -4.49 -6.49 5.78
N ALA A 195 -5.50 -5.88 5.16
CA ALA A 195 -6.58 -5.19 5.87
C ALA A 195 -7.29 -6.14 6.84
N ALA A 196 -7.64 -7.34 6.40
CA ALA A 196 -8.28 -8.35 7.24
C ALA A 196 -7.40 -8.75 8.44
N ASP A 197 -6.09 -8.92 8.24
CA ASP A 197 -5.14 -9.19 9.33
C ASP A 197 -5.08 -8.03 10.34
N ASN A 198 -4.99 -6.77 9.86
CA ASN A 198 -4.98 -5.59 10.72
C ASN A 198 -6.31 -5.41 11.46
N VAL A 199 -7.45 -5.67 10.82
CA VAL A 199 -8.77 -5.66 11.47
C VAL A 199 -8.80 -6.68 12.60
N ALA A 200 -8.39 -7.93 12.35
CA ALA A 200 -8.34 -8.97 13.36
C ALA A 200 -7.38 -8.62 14.52
N LEU A 201 -6.24 -8.00 14.22
CA LEU A 201 -5.25 -7.57 15.20
C LEU A 201 -5.82 -6.51 16.17
N ASN A 202 -6.60 -5.57 15.69
CA ASN A 202 -7.13 -4.46 16.47
C ASN A 202 -8.48 -4.75 17.13
N LEU A 203 -9.36 -5.49 16.46
CA LEU A 203 -10.78 -5.62 16.82
C LEU A 203 -11.18 -7.07 17.15
N GLY A 204 -10.29 -8.04 16.89
CA GLY A 204 -10.61 -9.46 16.99
C GLY A 204 -11.42 -9.98 15.78
N ASN A 205 -11.65 -11.30 15.76
CA ASN A 205 -12.28 -11.97 14.61
C ASN A 205 -13.80 -11.77 14.54
N ASP A 206 -14.42 -11.32 15.62
CA ASP A 206 -15.88 -11.08 15.69
C ASP A 206 -16.23 -9.59 15.48
N SER A 207 -15.36 -8.85 14.79
CA SER A 207 -15.58 -7.42 14.55
C SER A 207 -16.72 -7.16 13.55
N ALA A 208 -17.30 -5.95 13.63
CA ALA A 208 -18.32 -5.48 12.69
C ALA A 208 -17.73 -5.02 11.34
N VAL A 209 -16.43 -5.24 11.09
CA VAL A 209 -15.75 -4.87 9.85
C VAL A 209 -15.68 -6.08 8.93
N GLU A 210 -16.31 -5.98 7.76
CA GLU A 210 -16.19 -6.94 6.67
C GLU A 210 -15.21 -6.39 5.62
N VAL A 211 -14.17 -7.16 5.30
CA VAL A 211 -13.21 -6.81 4.24
C VAL A 211 -13.61 -7.55 2.95
N LEU A 212 -13.78 -6.79 1.88
CA LEU A 212 -14.23 -7.28 0.57
C LEU A 212 -13.17 -6.97 -0.49
N GLU A 213 -12.75 -7.99 -1.24
CA GLU A 213 -11.93 -7.80 -2.43
C GLU A 213 -12.82 -7.32 -3.59
N GLY A 214 -12.45 -6.18 -4.21
CA GLY A 214 -13.16 -5.67 -5.37
C GLY A 214 -12.97 -4.17 -5.61
N ASP A 215 -13.61 -3.71 -6.67
CA ASP A 215 -13.72 -2.30 -7.07
C ASP A 215 -15.11 -1.73 -6.74
N ALA A 216 -15.49 -0.60 -7.32
CA ALA A 216 -16.81 0.01 -7.13
C ALA A 216 -18.00 -0.91 -7.50
N SER A 217 -17.79 -1.96 -8.30
CA SER A 217 -18.84 -2.93 -8.61
C SER A 217 -19.20 -3.81 -7.40
N ALA A 218 -18.28 -3.99 -6.45
CA ALA A 218 -18.52 -4.72 -5.21
C ALA A 218 -19.51 -4.03 -4.29
N LEU A 219 -19.73 -2.71 -4.45
CA LEU A 219 -20.71 -1.94 -3.65
C LEU A 219 -22.14 -2.51 -3.76
N GLY A 220 -22.47 -3.08 -4.93
CA GLY A 220 -23.77 -3.74 -5.12
C GLY A 220 -23.98 -5.02 -4.30
N ASN A 221 -22.93 -5.58 -3.72
CA ASN A 221 -22.98 -6.79 -2.89
C ASN A 221 -23.03 -6.47 -1.39
N ILE A 222 -22.85 -5.20 -1.01
CA ILE A 222 -22.94 -4.75 0.39
C ILE A 222 -24.41 -4.72 0.78
N GLY A 223 -24.75 -5.39 1.89
CA GLY A 223 -26.13 -5.61 2.31
C GLY A 223 -26.83 -4.39 2.92
N PHE A 224 -26.21 -3.19 2.87
CA PHE A 224 -26.74 -1.96 3.46
C PHE A 224 -26.39 -0.72 2.63
N GLU A 225 -27.14 0.36 2.79
CA GLU A 225 -26.75 1.71 2.36
C GLU A 225 -26.02 2.40 3.51
N ALA A 226 -24.90 3.07 3.19
CA ALA A 226 -24.06 3.71 4.19
C ALA A 226 -24.62 5.03 4.72
N ASP A 227 -24.40 5.33 5.99
CA ASP A 227 -24.53 6.66 6.57
C ASP A 227 -23.29 7.51 6.27
N VAL A 228 -22.12 6.86 6.21
CA VAL A 228 -20.82 7.49 5.92
C VAL A 228 -20.06 6.67 4.88
N PHE A 229 -19.61 7.33 3.84
CA PHE A 229 -18.76 6.74 2.78
C PHE A 229 -17.40 7.41 2.78
N LEU A 230 -16.34 6.62 2.89
CA LEU A 230 -14.96 7.08 2.90
C LEU A 230 -14.27 6.65 1.59
N ALA A 231 -13.49 7.54 0.98
CA ALA A 231 -12.62 7.17 -0.12
C ALA A 231 -11.32 7.98 -0.06
N ASN A 232 -10.23 7.34 0.37
CA ASN A 232 -8.90 7.94 0.40
C ASN A 232 -8.04 7.39 -0.74
N ILE A 233 -8.41 7.71 -1.97
CA ILE A 233 -7.85 7.13 -3.20
C ILE A 233 -7.58 8.21 -4.25
N ASN A 234 -7.02 7.83 -5.40
CA ASN A 234 -6.69 8.75 -6.48
C ASN A 234 -7.92 9.53 -6.98
N ARG A 235 -7.76 10.85 -7.22
CA ARG A 235 -8.80 11.74 -7.76
C ARG A 235 -9.54 11.18 -8.98
N ASN A 236 -8.80 10.56 -9.92
CA ASN A 236 -9.42 10.07 -11.16
C ASN A 236 -10.40 8.93 -10.87
N VAL A 237 -10.09 8.06 -9.92
CA VAL A 237 -10.98 6.98 -9.48
C VAL A 237 -12.19 7.56 -8.75
N ILE A 238 -11.99 8.50 -7.81
CA ILE A 238 -13.09 9.17 -7.09
C ILE A 238 -14.08 9.76 -8.10
N THR A 239 -13.59 10.54 -9.07
CA THR A 239 -14.47 11.22 -10.04
C THR A 239 -15.13 10.27 -11.03
N ALA A 240 -14.53 9.13 -11.34
CA ALA A 240 -15.11 8.11 -12.20
C ALA A 240 -16.23 7.32 -11.50
N ASP A 241 -16.04 7.02 -10.20
CA ASP A 241 -16.92 6.10 -9.46
C ASP A 241 -17.93 6.83 -8.55
N ILE A 242 -17.93 8.16 -8.52
CA ILE A 242 -18.72 8.96 -7.57
C ILE A 242 -20.24 8.72 -7.66
N GLU A 243 -20.75 8.33 -8.83
CA GLU A 243 -22.16 7.96 -9.02
C GLU A 243 -22.47 6.63 -8.31
N ALA A 244 -21.52 5.67 -8.33
CA ALA A 244 -21.66 4.42 -7.57
C ALA A 244 -21.60 4.67 -6.05
N TYR A 245 -20.76 5.62 -5.61
CA TYR A 245 -20.71 6.04 -4.21
C TYR A 245 -22.02 6.68 -3.78
N ALA A 246 -22.57 7.54 -4.65
CA ALA A 246 -23.89 8.11 -4.41
C ALA A 246 -24.99 7.02 -4.30
N ALA A 247 -24.96 5.99 -5.14
CA ALA A 247 -25.92 4.90 -5.08
C ALA A 247 -25.82 4.07 -3.78
N ALA A 248 -24.63 3.93 -3.24
CA ALA A 248 -24.38 3.16 -2.01
C ALA A 248 -24.62 3.96 -0.70
N LEU A 249 -24.89 5.27 -0.80
CA LEU A 249 -25.08 6.16 0.34
C LEU A 249 -26.55 6.49 0.55
N LYS A 250 -27.00 6.57 1.79
CA LYS A 250 -28.35 7.06 2.14
C LYS A 250 -28.53 8.54 1.79
N THR A 251 -29.73 8.99 1.47
CA THR A 251 -30.06 10.42 1.43
C THR A 251 -29.72 11.06 2.76
N GLY A 252 -29.03 12.19 2.75
CA GLY A 252 -28.45 12.84 3.95
C GLY A 252 -27.18 12.18 4.45
N GLY A 253 -26.72 11.08 3.86
CA GLY A 253 -25.45 10.43 4.18
C GLY A 253 -24.23 11.26 3.77
N ARG A 254 -23.12 11.05 4.45
CA ARG A 254 -21.86 11.83 4.27
C ARG A 254 -20.88 11.07 3.42
N LEU A 255 -20.36 11.74 2.39
CA LEU A 255 -19.21 11.31 1.62
C LEU A 255 -17.97 12.09 2.07
N VAL A 256 -16.91 11.40 2.45
CA VAL A 256 -15.60 12.00 2.80
C VAL A 256 -14.55 11.45 1.84
N VAL A 257 -13.92 12.33 1.10
CA VAL A 257 -12.91 11.97 0.10
C VAL A 257 -11.59 12.68 0.33
N SER A 258 -10.49 11.98 0.03
CA SER A 258 -9.13 12.50 0.03
C SER A 258 -8.28 11.68 -0.96
N GLY A 259 -6.96 11.95 -1.03
CA GLY A 259 -6.05 11.31 -1.99
C GLY A 259 -5.80 12.20 -3.21
N PHE A 260 -6.04 13.51 -3.09
CA PHE A 260 -5.81 14.50 -4.13
C PHE A 260 -5.24 15.81 -3.56
N TYR A 261 -4.65 16.61 -4.44
CA TYR A 261 -4.06 17.88 -4.06
C TYR A 261 -5.09 19.02 -3.97
N VAL A 262 -4.76 20.07 -3.26
CA VAL A 262 -5.58 21.28 -3.16
C VAL A 262 -6.02 21.82 -4.53
N ALA A 263 -5.14 21.72 -5.54
CA ALA A 263 -5.43 22.16 -6.91
C ALA A 263 -6.55 21.35 -7.60
N ASP A 264 -6.87 20.17 -7.11
CA ASP A 264 -7.87 19.27 -7.69
C ASP A 264 -9.28 19.44 -7.11
N ARG A 265 -9.45 20.29 -6.11
CA ARG A 265 -10.71 20.50 -5.35
C ARG A 265 -11.90 20.82 -6.28
N GLU A 266 -11.68 21.69 -7.25
CA GLU A 266 -12.75 22.13 -8.15
C GLU A 266 -13.28 20.96 -8.99
N ILE A 267 -12.36 20.12 -9.50
CA ILE A 267 -12.71 18.93 -10.30
C ILE A 267 -13.54 17.95 -9.46
N VAL A 268 -13.14 17.70 -8.22
CA VAL A 268 -13.84 16.81 -7.29
C VAL A 268 -15.21 17.38 -6.91
N ALA A 269 -15.28 18.69 -6.59
CA ALA A 269 -16.53 19.35 -6.25
C ALA A 269 -17.55 19.32 -7.38
N GLU A 270 -17.12 19.57 -8.62
CA GLU A 270 -18.00 19.50 -9.80
C GLU A 270 -18.52 18.07 -10.04
N ALA A 271 -17.67 17.06 -9.88
CA ALA A 271 -18.09 15.67 -10.02
C ALA A 271 -19.12 15.30 -8.94
N ALA A 272 -18.87 15.69 -7.69
CA ALA A 272 -19.79 15.47 -6.56
C ALA A 272 -21.15 16.17 -6.78
N ALA A 273 -21.13 17.43 -7.23
CA ALA A 273 -22.36 18.16 -7.50
C ALA A 273 -23.23 17.51 -8.59
N ARG A 274 -22.60 16.98 -9.65
CA ARG A 274 -23.30 16.22 -10.72
C ARG A 274 -23.90 14.92 -10.20
N ALA A 275 -23.23 14.25 -9.27
CA ALA A 275 -23.71 13.00 -8.65
C ALA A 275 -24.74 13.24 -7.52
N GLY A 276 -25.17 14.47 -7.28
CA GLY A 276 -26.23 14.78 -6.32
C GLY A 276 -25.76 15.08 -4.91
N PHE A 277 -24.53 15.54 -4.74
CA PHE A 277 -23.98 15.95 -3.46
C PHE A 277 -23.94 17.46 -3.31
N ASP A 278 -24.09 17.91 -2.07
CA ASP A 278 -23.82 19.29 -1.63
C ASP A 278 -22.52 19.30 -0.81
N ALA A 279 -21.67 20.32 -1.04
CA ALA A 279 -20.42 20.47 -0.28
C ALA A 279 -20.73 20.85 1.19
N ASP A 280 -20.10 20.15 2.13
CA ASP A 280 -20.29 20.34 3.59
C ASP A 280 -19.01 20.81 4.30
N GLY A 281 -17.84 20.48 3.79
CA GLY A 281 -16.58 20.88 4.37
C GLY A 281 -15.38 20.61 3.49
N VAL A 282 -14.28 21.29 3.79
CA VAL A 282 -12.98 21.10 3.17
C VAL A 282 -11.89 21.30 4.22
N ASP A 283 -10.86 20.43 4.16
CA ASP A 283 -9.67 20.57 5.00
C ASP A 283 -8.42 20.36 4.15
N GLU A 284 -7.27 20.80 4.65
CA GLU A 284 -5.99 20.61 3.97
C GLU A 284 -4.86 20.36 4.96
N PHE A 285 -3.90 19.58 4.50
CA PHE A 285 -2.68 19.31 5.23
C PHE A 285 -1.57 18.96 4.25
N ASP A 286 -0.45 19.68 4.35
CA ASP A 286 0.76 19.45 3.53
C ASP A 286 0.48 19.40 2.01
N GLY A 287 -0.33 20.34 1.50
CA GLY A 287 -0.70 20.42 0.08
C GLY A 287 -1.76 19.42 -0.38
N TRP A 288 -2.15 18.46 0.47
CA TRP A 288 -3.24 17.53 0.23
C TRP A 288 -4.56 18.07 0.75
N SER A 289 -5.64 17.60 0.16
CA SER A 289 -7.00 18.02 0.53
C SER A 289 -7.87 16.83 0.92
N SER A 290 -8.80 17.09 1.85
CA SER A 290 -10.01 16.30 2.00
C SER A 290 -11.23 17.18 1.76
N MET A 291 -12.30 16.58 1.25
CA MET A 291 -13.60 17.22 1.04
C MET A 291 -14.70 16.37 1.63
N GLN A 292 -15.70 17.03 2.18
CA GLN A 292 -16.88 16.40 2.76
C GLN A 292 -18.11 16.88 2.01
N PHE A 293 -19.02 15.96 1.78
CA PHE A 293 -20.25 16.22 1.04
C PHE A 293 -21.43 15.52 1.73
N VAL A 294 -22.63 16.03 1.51
CA VAL A 294 -23.89 15.41 1.95
C VAL A 294 -24.71 15.06 0.72
N LYS A 295 -25.22 13.82 0.65
CA LYS A 295 -26.09 13.38 -0.44
C LYS A 295 -27.47 14.04 -0.32
N ARG A 296 -27.96 14.61 -1.42
CA ARG A 296 -29.31 15.20 -1.51
C ARG A 296 -30.42 14.18 -1.46
#